data_f77129100ec05ef91ef2ee6b20acd5f5
#
_entry.id   f77129100ec05ef91ef2ee6b20acd5f5
#
_cell.length_a   1.000
_cell.length_b   1.000
_cell.length_c   1.000
_cell.angle_alpha   90.00
_cell.angle_beta   90.00
_cell.angle_gamma   90.00
#
_symmetry.space_group_name_H-M   'P 1'
#
loop_
_entity.id
_entity.type
_entity.pdbx_description
1 polymer ?
#
loop_
_entity_poly.entity_id
_entity_poly.type
_entity_poly.pdbx_seq_one_letter_code
_entity_poly.pdbx_strand_id
1 'polypeptide(L)'
;MSESTLIRKIQMDCPICDKIHEIEERSRIDKTIIKGEEVAYEETYYFCVNSDEDEREFVTGKMLNDNLFNVRNMYRKLITS
;
A
#
# COMPACT_ATOMS: atom_id res chain seq x y z
N MET A 1 -7.14 -14.56 -2.69
CA MET A 1 -7.12 -13.61 -1.59
C MET A 1 -5.75 -13.00 -1.44
N SER A 2 -5.68 -11.69 -1.38
CA SER A 2 -4.41 -11.03 -1.14
C SER A 2 -4.08 -11.11 0.35
N GLU A 3 -2.94 -11.68 0.66
CA GLU A 3 -2.45 -11.71 2.03
C GLU A 3 -1.65 -10.45 2.29
N SER A 4 -1.94 -9.76 3.38
CA SER A 4 -1.18 -8.60 3.78
C SER A 4 -0.16 -8.99 4.83
N THR A 5 1.00 -8.36 4.79
CA THR A 5 2.08 -8.58 5.74
C THR A 5 2.26 -7.34 6.60
N LEU A 6 2.30 -7.52 7.89
CA LEU A 6 2.58 -6.42 8.82
C LEU A 6 4.07 -6.10 8.75
N ILE A 7 4.40 -4.85 8.41
CA ILE A 7 5.79 -4.38 8.36
C ILE A 7 6.20 -3.86 9.73
N ARG A 8 5.39 -2.95 10.29
CA ARG A 8 5.66 -2.36 11.61
C ARG A 8 4.42 -1.64 12.12
N LYS A 9 4.47 -1.26 13.38
CA LYS A 9 3.44 -0.41 14.00
C LYS A 9 4.08 0.92 14.37
N ILE A 10 3.42 2.01 14.04
CA ILE A 10 3.91 3.35 14.33
C ILE A 10 2.78 4.20 14.88
N GLN A 11 3.12 5.16 15.72
CA GLN A 11 2.15 6.15 16.19
C GLN A 11 2.16 7.33 15.24
N MET A 12 0.99 7.68 14.75
CA MET A 12 0.85 8.78 13.81
C MET A 12 -0.56 9.35 13.86
N ASP A 13 -0.72 10.52 13.28
CA ASP A 13 -2.01 11.15 13.14
C ASP A 13 -2.85 10.40 12.12
N CYS A 14 -3.97 9.85 12.58
CA CYS A 14 -4.84 9.03 11.73
C CYS A 14 -5.92 9.90 11.09
N PRO A 15 -5.95 10.01 9.76
CA PRO A 15 -7.00 10.79 9.09
C PRO A 15 -8.38 10.17 9.21
N ILE A 16 -8.46 8.88 9.51
CA ILE A 16 -9.75 8.17 9.65
C ILE A 16 -10.36 8.45 11.01
N CYS A 17 -9.57 8.35 12.08
CA CYS A 17 -10.02 8.56 13.45
C CYS A 17 -9.86 9.99 13.92
N ASP A 18 -9.11 10.80 13.18
CA ASP A 18 -8.83 12.20 13.50
C ASP A 18 -8.12 12.38 14.84
N LYS A 19 -7.25 11.43 15.17
CA LYS A 19 -6.45 11.46 16.39
C LYS A 19 -5.17 10.67 16.21
N ILE A 20 -4.20 10.90 17.08
CA ILE A 20 -2.93 10.17 17.06
C ILE A 20 -3.12 8.85 17.81
N HIS A 21 -2.79 7.74 17.12
CA HIS A 21 -2.80 6.41 17.73
C HIS A 21 -1.90 5.47 16.95
N GLU A 22 -1.77 4.25 17.42
CA GLU A 22 -0.95 3.24 16.74
C GLU A 22 -1.61 2.81 15.44
N ILE A 23 -0.83 2.90 14.36
CA ILE A 23 -1.25 2.54 13.00
C ILE A 23 -0.34 1.40 12.53
N GLU A 24 -0.91 0.44 11.81
CA GLU A 24 -0.14 -0.63 11.19
C GLU A 24 0.30 -0.23 9.79
N GLU A 25 1.60 -0.36 9.53
CA GLU A 25 2.12 -0.25 8.17
C GLU A 25 2.18 -1.66 7.61
N ARG A 26 1.47 -1.90 6.51
CA ARG A 26 1.32 -3.22 5.92
C ARG A 26 1.69 -3.18 4.45
N SER A 27 1.99 -4.35 3.90
CA SER A 27 2.22 -4.50 2.47
C SER A 27 1.41 -5.66 1.93
N ARG A 28 1.12 -5.60 0.64
CA ARG A 28 0.44 -6.68 -0.08
C ARG A 28 0.90 -6.67 -1.52
N ILE A 29 0.71 -7.79 -2.20
CA ILE A 29 0.97 -7.87 -3.64
C ILE A 29 -0.33 -7.51 -4.36
N ASP A 30 -0.25 -6.50 -5.21
CA ASP A 30 -1.39 -6.06 -6.02
C ASP A 30 -1.01 -6.19 -7.49
N LYS A 31 -1.99 -6.12 -8.37
CA LYS A 31 -1.78 -6.27 -9.81
C LYS A 31 -2.46 -5.12 -10.54
N THR A 32 -1.82 -4.68 -11.60
CA THR A 32 -2.38 -3.66 -12.48
C THR A 32 -2.02 -3.99 -13.92
N ILE A 33 -2.72 -3.37 -14.85
CA ILE A 33 -2.48 -3.57 -16.29
C ILE A 33 -1.84 -2.30 -16.85
N ILE A 34 -0.67 -2.44 -17.45
CA ILE A 34 0.03 -1.33 -18.09
C ILE A 34 0.29 -1.75 -19.55
N LYS A 35 -0.27 -1.01 -20.48
CA LYS A 35 -0.13 -1.24 -21.92
C LYS A 35 -0.43 -2.69 -22.30
N GLY A 36 -1.46 -3.27 -21.69
CA GLY A 36 -1.88 -4.64 -21.96
C GLY A 36 -1.12 -5.71 -21.20
N GLU A 37 -0.14 -5.34 -20.39
CA GLU A 37 0.65 -6.29 -19.61
C GLU A 37 0.24 -6.28 -18.15
N GLU A 38 0.03 -7.47 -17.57
CA GLU A 38 -0.28 -7.59 -16.15
C GLU A 38 1.01 -7.45 -15.33
N VAL A 39 1.01 -6.52 -14.40
CA VAL A 39 2.16 -6.22 -13.56
C VAL A 39 1.78 -6.46 -12.10
N ALA A 40 2.49 -7.36 -11.43
CA ALA A 40 2.34 -7.58 -9.99
C ALA A 40 3.41 -6.77 -9.26
N TYR A 41 3.02 -6.07 -8.21
CA TYR A 41 3.93 -5.21 -7.47
C TYR A 41 3.58 -5.20 -5.99
N GLU A 42 4.54 -4.85 -5.15
CA GLU A 42 4.31 -4.70 -3.72
C GLU A 42 3.76 -3.31 -3.45
N GLU A 43 2.60 -3.27 -2.81
CA GLU A 43 1.94 -2.03 -2.40
C GLU A 43 2.01 -1.91 -0.88
N THR A 44 2.48 -0.77 -0.39
CA THR A 44 2.48 -0.46 1.04
C THR A 44 1.35 0.51 1.36
N TYR A 45 0.76 0.35 2.54
CA TYR A 45 -0.34 1.18 2.99
C TYR A 45 -0.39 1.19 4.52
N TYR A 46 -1.14 2.13 5.08
CA TYR A 46 -1.41 2.19 6.50
C TYR A 46 -2.81 1.65 6.78
N PHE A 47 -2.94 0.96 7.89
CA PHE A 47 -4.20 0.35 8.31
C PHE A 47 -4.58 0.86 9.69
N CYS A 48 -5.81 1.41 9.81
CA CYS A 48 -6.34 1.91 11.07
C CYS A 48 -7.04 0.77 11.83
N VAL A 49 -6.45 0.33 12.94
CA VAL A 49 -6.99 -0.80 13.70
C VAL A 49 -8.20 -0.41 14.56
N ASN A 50 -8.42 0.89 14.77
CA ASN A 50 -9.51 1.38 15.61
C ASN A 50 -10.79 1.69 14.86
N SER A 51 -10.76 1.65 13.52
CA SER A 51 -11.94 1.97 12.73
C SER A 51 -12.83 0.75 12.58
N ASP A 52 -14.13 0.95 12.76
CA ASP A 52 -15.14 -0.06 12.51
C ASP A 52 -15.74 0.06 11.12
N GLU A 53 -15.30 1.04 10.35
CA GLU A 53 -15.79 1.28 9.00
C GLU A 53 -15.04 0.43 7.97
N ASP A 54 -15.62 0.27 6.78
CA ASP A 54 -15.00 -0.49 5.71
C ASP A 54 -13.71 0.15 5.22
N GLU A 55 -13.63 1.48 5.25
CA GLU A 55 -12.43 2.21 4.84
C GLU A 55 -11.50 2.37 6.03
N ARG A 56 -10.59 1.40 6.19
CA ARG A 56 -9.58 1.40 7.25
C ARG A 56 -8.18 1.63 6.73
N GLU A 57 -8.02 1.69 5.42
CA GLU A 57 -6.73 1.82 4.76
C GLU A 57 -6.54 3.22 4.23
N PHE A 58 -5.31 3.72 4.33
CA PHE A 58 -4.96 5.00 3.72
C PHE A 58 -3.48 4.99 3.33
N VAL A 59 -3.12 5.88 2.42
CA VAL A 59 -1.73 6.05 1.99
C VAL A 59 -1.35 7.52 2.09
N THR A 60 -0.09 7.76 2.40
CA THR A 60 0.46 9.12 2.35
C THR A 60 0.93 9.42 0.92
N GLY A 61 1.21 10.69 0.63
CA GLY A 61 1.75 11.08 -0.67
C GLY A 61 3.06 10.35 -0.98
N LYS A 62 3.91 10.17 0.03
CA LYS A 62 5.17 9.45 -0.14
C LYS A 62 4.93 7.99 -0.48
N MET A 63 3.99 7.34 0.21
CA MET A 63 3.65 5.95 -0.07
C MET A 63 3.09 5.78 -1.48
N LEU A 64 2.25 6.72 -1.90
CA LEU A 64 1.69 6.67 -3.24
C LEU A 64 2.79 6.75 -4.29
N ASN A 65 3.76 7.64 -4.11
CA ASN A 65 4.91 7.75 -5.02
C ASN A 65 5.75 6.48 -5.01
N ASP A 66 5.99 5.90 -3.84
CA ASP A 66 6.77 4.67 -3.71
C ASP A 66 6.07 3.51 -4.42
N ASN A 67 4.76 3.42 -4.28
CA ASN A 67 3.96 2.39 -4.93
C ASN A 67 4.01 2.53 -6.46
N LEU A 68 3.90 3.76 -6.96
CA LEU A 68 4.01 4.03 -8.40
C LEU A 68 5.41 3.68 -8.91
N PHE A 69 6.44 3.98 -8.14
CA PHE A 69 7.81 3.64 -8.48
C PHE A 69 7.99 2.12 -8.59
N ASN A 70 7.41 1.38 -7.65
CA ASN A 70 7.45 -0.08 -7.66
C ASN A 70 6.75 -0.64 -8.91
N VAL A 71 5.60 -0.09 -9.28
CA VAL A 71 4.88 -0.50 -10.48
C VAL A 71 5.76 -0.31 -11.72
N ARG A 72 6.39 0.87 -11.84
CA ARG A 72 7.25 1.18 -12.99
C ARG A 72 8.45 0.24 -13.06
N ASN A 73 9.06 -0.04 -11.92
CA ASN A 73 10.21 -0.95 -11.86
C ASN A 73 9.84 -2.36 -12.28
N MET A 74 8.70 -2.86 -11.81
CA MET A 74 8.25 -4.20 -12.17
C MET A 74 7.88 -4.28 -13.65
N TYR A 75 7.26 -3.23 -14.20
CA TYR A 75 6.95 -3.17 -15.61
C TYR A 75 8.23 -3.18 -16.45
N ARG A 76 9.22 -2.40 -16.03
CA ARG A 76 10.51 -2.33 -16.73
C ARG A 76 11.21 -3.68 -16.75
N LYS A 77 11.17 -4.42 -15.64
CA LYS A 77 11.73 -5.77 -15.57
C LYS A 77 11.02 -6.72 -16.52
N LEU A 78 9.70 -6.59 -16.61
CA LEU A 78 8.88 -7.45 -17.48
C LEU A 78 9.26 -7.28 -18.94
N ILE A 79 9.45 -6.05 -19.41
CA ILE A 79 9.72 -5.76 -20.82
C ILE A 79 11.19 -5.93 -21.22
N THR A 80 12.10 -6.01 -20.25
CA THR A 80 13.54 -6.17 -20.53
C THR A 80 14.05 -7.59 -20.30
N SER A 81 13.21 -8.44 -19.77
CA SER A 81 13.60 -9.84 -19.50
C SER A 81 13.46 -10.73 -20.72
#